data_f71bf5ffdd001eb0bdaade4cc09d1e92
#
_entry.id   f71bf5ffdd001eb0bdaade4cc09d1e92
#
_cell.length_a   1.000
_cell.length_b   1.000
_cell.length_c   1.000
_cell.angle_alpha   90.00
_cell.angle_beta   90.00
_cell.angle_gamma   90.00
#
_symmetry.space_group_name_H-M   'P 1'
#
loop_
_entity.id
_entity.type
_entity.pdbx_description
1 polymer ?
#
loop_
_entity_poly.entity_id
_entity_poly.type
_entity_poly.pdbx_seq_one_letter_code
_entity_poly.pdbx_strand_id
1 'polypeptide(L)'
;MSLSWSYSSLSLYKQCPRKYHRLRVVKDIKEPMSQHLIYGNEVHKACEDYGKDGTPIPKKYEFVKRHVDILLRSKGEQFFEYRMGITKDLEPCKFFDKNVWWRGIADFVAVDGEVGMLVDYKTGKSAKFADTQQLQL
;
A
#
# COMPACT_ATOMS: atom_id res chain seq x y z
N MET A 1 -12.62 -20.84 -4.90
CA MET A 1 -12.03 -19.48 -4.86
C MET A 1 -10.68 -19.55 -4.15
N SER A 2 -9.63 -19.19 -4.81
CA SER A 2 -8.33 -19.04 -4.13
C SER A 2 -8.36 -17.74 -3.32
N LEU A 3 -8.24 -17.85 -1.99
CA LEU A 3 -8.11 -16.68 -1.12
C LEU A 3 -6.68 -16.14 -1.24
N SER A 4 -6.56 -14.91 -1.72
CA SER A 4 -5.28 -14.20 -1.70
C SER A 4 -5.12 -13.41 -0.41
N TRP A 5 -3.93 -13.44 0.14
CA TRP A 5 -3.56 -12.70 1.34
C TRP A 5 -2.94 -11.35 1.00
N SER A 6 -3.01 -10.44 1.93
CA SER A 6 -2.29 -9.17 1.95
C SER A 6 -1.99 -8.82 3.41
N TYR A 7 -1.07 -7.87 3.64
CA TYR A 7 -0.78 -7.40 4.99
C TYR A 7 -2.05 -6.96 5.74
N SER A 8 -2.91 -6.16 5.11
CA SER A 8 -4.16 -5.69 5.74
C SER A 8 -5.14 -6.81 6.05
N SER A 9 -5.24 -7.83 5.18
CA SER A 9 -6.11 -8.99 5.41
C SER A 9 -5.57 -9.89 6.51
N LEU A 10 -4.25 -10.08 6.59
CA LEU A 10 -3.61 -10.81 7.68
C LEU A 10 -3.78 -10.08 9.03
N SER A 11 -3.57 -8.77 9.05
CA SER A 11 -3.78 -7.96 10.26
C SER A 11 -5.21 -8.04 10.75
N LEU A 12 -6.18 -7.96 9.86
CA LEU A 12 -7.60 -8.11 10.19
C LEU A 12 -7.90 -9.50 10.75
N TYR A 13 -7.34 -10.56 10.15
CA TYR A 13 -7.52 -11.94 10.62
C TYR A 13 -6.92 -12.14 12.02
N LYS A 14 -5.69 -11.63 12.24
CA LYS A 14 -5.05 -11.68 13.57
C LYS A 14 -5.87 -10.94 14.64
N GLN A 15 -6.47 -9.81 14.28
CA GLN A 15 -7.31 -9.03 15.18
C GLN A 15 -8.61 -9.77 15.53
N CYS A 16 -9.31 -10.28 14.52
CA CYS A 16 -10.57 -11.01 14.70
C CYS A 16 -10.88 -11.88 13.46
N PRO A 17 -10.65 -13.21 13.53
CA PRO A 17 -10.94 -14.12 12.42
C PRO A 17 -12.40 -14.08 11.95
N ARG A 18 -13.35 -13.90 12.86
CA ARG A 18 -14.78 -13.80 12.54
C ARG A 18 -15.07 -12.51 11.73
N LYS A 19 -14.47 -11.38 12.12
CA LYS A 19 -14.60 -10.11 11.38
C LYS A 19 -14.01 -10.24 9.98
N TYR A 20 -12.81 -10.84 9.87
CA TYR A 20 -12.18 -11.14 8.59
C TYR A 20 -13.10 -11.99 7.70
N HIS A 21 -13.64 -13.08 8.23
CA HIS A 21 -14.52 -13.96 7.47
C HIS A 21 -15.75 -13.21 6.93
N ARG A 22 -16.42 -12.40 7.75
CA ARG A 22 -17.60 -11.64 7.36
C ARG A 22 -17.30 -10.54 6.31
N LEU A 23 -16.15 -9.85 6.46
CA LEU A 23 -15.76 -8.75 5.57
C LEU A 23 -15.11 -9.22 4.26
N ARG A 24 -14.34 -10.31 4.28
CA ARG A 24 -13.47 -10.71 3.17
C ARG A 24 -13.92 -11.98 2.44
N VAL A 25 -14.53 -12.91 3.14
CA VAL A 25 -14.98 -14.19 2.59
C VAL A 25 -16.45 -14.12 2.21
N VAL A 26 -17.33 -13.94 3.18
CA VAL A 26 -18.79 -13.86 2.97
C VAL A 26 -19.19 -12.52 2.35
N LYS A 27 -18.55 -11.42 2.74
CA LYS A 27 -18.81 -10.05 2.27
C LYS A 27 -20.22 -9.55 2.55
N ASP A 28 -20.83 -10.02 3.63
CA ASP A 28 -22.18 -9.67 4.05
C ASP A 28 -22.24 -8.44 4.97
N ILE A 29 -21.10 -7.99 5.45
CA ILE A 29 -20.95 -6.73 6.19
C ILE A 29 -19.95 -5.81 5.51
N LYS A 30 -20.13 -4.51 5.70
CA LYS A 30 -19.19 -3.47 5.26
C LYS A 30 -18.70 -2.69 6.46
N GLU A 31 -17.42 -2.41 6.49
CA GLU A 31 -16.84 -1.52 7.50
C GLU A 31 -17.06 -0.06 7.07
N PRO A 32 -17.61 0.80 7.94
CA PRO A 32 -17.74 2.21 7.61
C PRO A 32 -16.36 2.84 7.46
N MET A 33 -16.21 3.70 6.46
CA MET A 33 -14.98 4.45 6.28
C MET A 33 -14.84 5.49 7.40
N SER A 34 -13.80 5.32 8.22
CA SER A 34 -13.47 6.32 9.23
C SER A 34 -12.87 7.58 8.58
N GLN A 35 -13.00 8.74 9.25
CA GLN A 35 -12.40 9.98 8.77
C GLN A 35 -10.87 9.87 8.62
N HIS A 36 -10.22 9.08 9.50
CA HIS A 36 -8.78 8.81 9.41
C HIS A 36 -8.41 8.03 8.15
N LEU A 37 -9.25 7.07 7.75
CA LEU A 37 -9.03 6.30 6.52
C LEU A 37 -9.24 7.17 5.29
N ILE A 38 -10.28 8.01 5.29
CA ILE A 38 -10.53 8.98 4.20
C ILE A 38 -9.34 9.93 4.06
N TYR A 39 -8.90 10.52 5.16
CA TYR A 39 -7.74 11.41 5.18
C TYR A 39 -6.47 10.72 4.65
N GLY A 40 -6.18 9.50 5.12
CA GLY A 40 -5.05 8.72 4.63
C GLY A 40 -5.10 8.49 3.13
N ASN A 41 -6.25 8.05 2.62
CA ASN A 41 -6.45 7.82 1.18
C ASN A 41 -6.27 9.09 0.35
N GLU A 42 -6.77 10.24 0.82
CA GLU A 42 -6.60 11.52 0.12
C GLU A 42 -5.13 11.94 0.07
N VAL A 43 -4.37 11.76 1.16
CA VAL A 43 -2.92 12.08 1.17
C VAL A 43 -2.16 11.16 0.23
N HIS A 44 -2.40 9.84 0.26
CA HIS A 44 -1.76 8.88 -0.64
C HIS A 44 -2.06 9.21 -2.09
N LYS A 45 -3.32 9.52 -2.40
CA LYS A 45 -3.72 9.92 -3.77
C LYS A 45 -3.03 11.20 -4.22
N ALA A 46 -2.91 12.19 -3.35
CA ALA A 46 -2.21 13.43 -3.67
C ALA A 46 -0.71 13.20 -3.96
N CYS A 47 -0.07 12.31 -3.18
CA CYS A 47 1.33 11.93 -3.42
C CYS A 47 1.51 11.18 -4.74
N GLU A 48 0.61 10.24 -5.05
CA GLU A 48 0.60 9.48 -6.30
C GLU A 48 0.46 10.40 -7.51
N ASP A 49 -0.56 11.26 -7.54
CA ASP A 49 -0.83 12.15 -8.67
C ASP A 49 0.29 13.17 -8.88
N TYR A 50 0.85 13.68 -7.78
CA TYR A 50 2.01 14.57 -7.87
C TYR A 50 3.24 13.85 -8.44
N GLY A 51 3.50 12.64 -8.00
CA GLY A 51 4.64 11.85 -8.48
C GLY A 51 4.50 11.41 -9.95
N LYS A 52 3.32 10.96 -10.36
CA LYS A 52 3.05 10.47 -11.72
C LYS A 52 2.94 11.59 -12.75
N ASP A 53 2.13 12.59 -12.43
CA ASP A 53 1.64 13.56 -13.42
C ASP A 53 2.08 14.99 -13.11
N GLY A 54 2.74 15.24 -11.99
CA GLY A 54 3.08 16.57 -11.52
C GLY A 54 1.87 17.37 -11.05
N THR A 55 0.73 16.72 -10.81
CA THR A 55 -0.47 17.37 -10.30
C THR A 55 -0.18 18.03 -8.95
N PRO A 56 -0.44 19.35 -8.76
CA PRO A 56 -0.12 20.03 -7.53
C PRO A 56 -0.79 19.40 -6.30
N ILE A 57 -0.02 19.19 -5.27
CA ILE A 57 -0.56 18.70 -3.98
C ILE A 57 -1.47 19.77 -3.38
N PRO A 58 -2.71 19.42 -2.97
CA PRO A 58 -3.61 20.35 -2.32
C PRO A 58 -2.94 21.03 -1.11
N LYS A 59 -3.17 22.32 -0.93
CA LYS A 59 -2.56 23.14 0.13
C LYS A 59 -2.67 22.51 1.53
N LYS A 60 -3.80 21.86 1.82
CA LYS A 60 -4.03 21.14 3.07
C LYS A 60 -3.06 19.98 3.33
N TYR A 61 -2.40 19.47 2.27
CA TYR A 61 -1.44 18.36 2.33
C TYR A 61 -0.02 18.77 1.92
N GLU A 62 0.26 20.04 1.78
CA GLU A 62 1.55 20.56 1.31
C GLU A 62 2.75 20.06 2.14
N PHE A 63 2.53 19.69 3.39
CA PHE A 63 3.56 19.14 4.28
C PHE A 63 4.20 17.85 3.76
N VAL A 64 3.52 17.06 2.92
CA VAL A 64 4.10 15.84 2.33
C VAL A 64 4.97 16.13 1.11
N LYS A 65 4.81 17.28 0.47
CA LYS A 65 5.47 17.62 -0.80
C LYS A 65 7.00 17.43 -0.74
N ARG A 66 7.63 17.95 0.30
CA ARG A 66 9.08 17.82 0.50
C ARG A 66 9.54 16.36 0.50
N HIS A 67 8.77 15.47 1.11
CA HIS A 67 9.11 14.05 1.20
C HIS A 67 9.00 13.38 -0.17
N VAL A 68 7.95 13.67 -0.93
CA VAL A 68 7.79 13.16 -2.29
C VAL A 68 8.87 13.73 -3.21
N ASP A 69 9.22 15.03 -3.11
CA ASP A 69 10.31 15.63 -3.88
C ASP A 69 11.66 14.95 -3.65
N ILE A 70 11.92 14.48 -2.42
CA ILE A 70 13.12 13.71 -2.11
C ILE A 70 13.08 12.35 -2.82
N LEU A 71 11.94 11.66 -2.79
CA LEU A 71 11.78 10.37 -3.46
C LEU A 71 11.93 10.49 -4.97
N LEU A 72 11.39 11.55 -5.58
CA LEU A 72 11.49 11.82 -7.02
C LEU A 72 12.94 12.04 -7.51
N ARG A 73 13.88 12.34 -6.60
CA ARG A 73 15.32 12.42 -6.91
C ARG A 73 16.01 11.07 -6.91
N SER A 74 15.33 9.99 -6.56
CA SER A 74 15.89 8.64 -6.59
C SER A 74 16.30 8.26 -8.00
N LYS A 75 17.44 7.59 -8.12
CA LYS A 75 17.91 7.05 -9.40
C LYS A 75 17.08 5.83 -9.81
N GLY A 76 17.12 5.53 -11.11
CA GLY A 76 16.49 4.35 -11.66
C GLY A 76 15.04 4.56 -12.08
N GLU A 77 14.36 3.46 -12.32
CA GLU A 77 12.96 3.45 -12.71
C GLU A 77 12.07 3.62 -11.49
N GLN A 78 11.07 4.50 -11.60
CA GLN A 78 10.18 4.85 -10.48
C GLN A 78 8.75 4.40 -10.76
N PHE A 79 8.12 3.82 -9.76
CA PHE A 79 6.75 3.34 -9.81
C PHE A 79 5.95 3.89 -8.63
N PHE A 80 4.69 4.24 -8.89
CA PHE A 80 3.74 4.74 -7.89
C PHE A 80 2.54 3.79 -7.83
N GLU A 81 2.04 3.50 -6.63
CA GLU A 81 0.96 2.52 -6.43
C GLU A 81 1.30 1.19 -7.12
N TYR A 82 2.52 0.71 -6.91
CA TYR A 82 3.03 -0.47 -7.58
C TYR A 82 2.39 -1.74 -7.02
N ARG A 83 1.68 -2.45 -7.89
CA ARG A 83 0.93 -3.65 -7.53
C ARG A 83 1.77 -4.89 -7.75
N MET A 84 1.99 -5.65 -6.67
CA MET A 84 2.81 -6.85 -6.65
C MET A 84 1.99 -8.07 -6.25
N GLY A 85 2.35 -9.23 -6.78
CA GLY A 85 1.76 -10.50 -6.40
C GLY A 85 2.78 -11.64 -6.50
N ILE A 86 2.64 -12.62 -5.63
CA ILE A 86 3.38 -13.88 -5.68
C ILE A 86 2.43 -15.06 -5.54
N THR A 87 2.80 -16.17 -6.15
CA THR A 87 2.13 -17.47 -5.99
C THR A 87 2.55 -18.15 -4.68
N LYS A 88 1.96 -19.31 -4.37
CA LYS A 88 2.37 -20.15 -3.22
C LYS A 88 3.81 -20.66 -3.31
N ASP A 89 4.31 -20.78 -4.54
CA ASP A 89 5.69 -21.22 -4.82
C ASP A 89 6.68 -20.03 -4.81
N LEU A 90 6.22 -18.87 -4.34
CA LEU A 90 6.97 -17.61 -4.25
C LEU A 90 7.42 -17.06 -5.62
N GLU A 91 6.77 -17.47 -6.70
CA GLU A 91 7.02 -16.95 -8.03
C GLU A 91 6.24 -15.66 -8.27
N PRO A 92 6.83 -14.63 -8.89
CA PRO A 92 6.14 -13.38 -9.24
C PRO A 92 4.93 -13.65 -10.14
N CYS A 93 3.83 -12.96 -9.86
CA CYS A 93 2.62 -13.03 -10.70
C CYS A 93 1.89 -11.68 -10.72
N LYS A 94 0.91 -11.56 -11.62
CA LYS A 94 0.08 -10.36 -11.67
C LYS A 94 -0.77 -10.22 -10.40
N PHE A 95 -1.07 -9.00 -10.00
CA PHE A 95 -1.86 -8.68 -8.81
C PHE A 95 -3.23 -9.37 -8.76
N PHE A 96 -3.85 -9.59 -9.91
CA PHE A 96 -5.14 -10.28 -10.07
C PHE A 96 -4.99 -11.67 -10.71
N ASP A 97 -3.80 -12.28 -10.66
CA ASP A 97 -3.62 -13.63 -11.16
C ASP A 97 -4.51 -14.62 -10.40
N LYS A 98 -5.01 -15.66 -11.10
CA LYS A 98 -5.82 -16.71 -10.48
C LYS A 98 -5.08 -17.51 -9.41
N ASN A 99 -3.76 -17.58 -9.52
CA ASN A 99 -2.87 -18.28 -8.60
C ASN A 99 -2.22 -17.37 -7.56
N VAL A 100 -2.57 -16.06 -7.55
CA VAL A 100 -2.00 -15.15 -6.58
C VAL A 100 -2.32 -15.62 -5.16
N TRP A 101 -1.27 -15.82 -4.38
CA TRP A 101 -1.37 -16.21 -2.98
C TRP A 101 -1.17 -15.03 -2.02
N TRP A 102 -0.15 -14.23 -2.27
CA TRP A 102 0.11 -13.00 -1.52
C TRP A 102 0.22 -11.82 -2.47
N ARG A 103 -0.32 -10.69 -2.08
CA ARG A 103 -0.28 -9.46 -2.86
C ARG A 103 -0.16 -8.23 -2.00
N GLY A 104 0.49 -7.21 -2.54
CA GLY A 104 0.67 -5.92 -1.91
C GLY A 104 0.68 -4.79 -2.90
N ILE A 105 0.49 -3.59 -2.39
CA ILE A 105 0.62 -2.35 -3.14
C ILE A 105 1.65 -1.51 -2.40
N ALA A 106 2.71 -1.10 -3.10
CA ALA A 106 3.69 -0.17 -2.57
C ALA A 106 3.39 1.24 -3.08
N ASP A 107 3.39 2.21 -2.18
CA ASP A 107 3.09 3.60 -2.54
C ASP A 107 4.12 4.16 -3.52
N PHE A 108 5.39 3.84 -3.31
CA PHE A 108 6.49 4.22 -4.17
C PHE A 108 7.55 3.12 -4.23
N VAL A 109 8.06 2.85 -5.43
CA VAL A 109 9.19 1.95 -5.66
C VAL A 109 10.16 2.62 -6.62
N ALA A 110 11.46 2.55 -6.31
CA ALA A 110 12.53 2.93 -7.23
C ALA A 110 13.47 1.75 -7.42
N VAL A 111 13.83 1.45 -8.67
CA VAL A 111 14.73 0.33 -9.02
C VAL A 111 15.91 0.87 -9.82
N ASP A 112 17.11 0.71 -9.28
CA ASP A 112 18.37 1.08 -9.93
C ASP A 112 19.29 -0.15 -9.99
N GLY A 113 19.36 -0.79 -11.14
CA GLY A 113 20.06 -2.07 -11.31
C GLY A 113 19.48 -3.16 -10.42
N GLU A 114 20.31 -3.70 -9.53
CA GLU A 114 19.93 -4.76 -8.58
C GLU A 114 19.40 -4.22 -7.23
N VAL A 115 19.31 -2.90 -7.10
CA VAL A 115 18.86 -2.25 -5.86
C VAL A 115 17.43 -1.73 -6.03
N GLY A 116 16.54 -2.19 -5.16
CA GLY A 116 15.16 -1.70 -5.08
C GLY A 116 14.93 -0.95 -3.76
N MET A 117 14.29 0.22 -3.84
CA MET A 117 13.79 0.95 -2.69
C MET A 117 12.27 0.92 -2.70
N LEU A 118 11.67 0.45 -1.61
CA LEU A 118 10.23 0.40 -1.43
C LEU A 118 9.83 1.32 -0.29
N VAL A 119 8.84 2.17 -0.52
CA VAL A 119 8.35 3.15 0.46
C VAL A 119 6.85 2.98 0.63
N ASP A 120 6.43 3.03 1.89
CA ASP A 120 5.02 3.05 2.30
C ASP A 120 4.77 4.33 3.10
N TYR A 121 3.78 5.12 2.68
CA TYR A 121 3.45 6.37 3.35
C TYR A 121 2.61 6.13 4.60
N LYS A 122 3.00 6.73 5.70
CA LYS A 122 2.26 6.70 6.96
C LYS A 122 1.75 8.09 7.32
N THR A 123 0.44 8.25 7.39
CA THR A 123 -0.23 9.51 7.68
C THR A 123 -0.64 9.67 9.15
N GLY A 124 -0.27 8.71 9.99
CA GLY A 124 -0.54 8.75 11.43
C GLY A 124 0.26 9.85 12.14
N LYS A 125 -0.25 10.32 13.27
CA LYS A 125 0.38 11.38 14.10
C LYS A 125 1.69 10.93 14.79
N SER A 126 1.96 9.61 14.83
CA SER A 126 3.12 9.05 15.53
C SER A 126 3.68 7.86 14.77
N ALA A 127 5.01 7.83 14.63
CA ALA A 127 5.74 6.68 14.09
C ALA A 127 5.64 5.41 14.97
N LYS A 128 5.17 5.54 16.22
CA LYS A 128 4.97 4.41 17.16
C LYS A 128 4.05 3.32 16.57
N PHE A 129 3.14 3.66 15.68
CA PHE A 129 2.20 2.74 15.06
C PHE A 129 2.65 2.25 13.68
N ALA A 130 3.85 2.62 13.22
CA ALA A 130 4.41 2.06 12.01
C ALA A 130 4.79 0.59 12.27
N ASP A 131 4.20 -0.31 11.49
CA ASP A 131 4.49 -1.74 11.62
C ASP A 131 5.54 -2.16 10.60
N THR A 132 6.73 -2.45 11.09
CA THR A 132 7.86 -2.89 10.26
C THR A 132 7.62 -4.25 9.59
N GLN A 133 6.73 -5.10 10.13
CA GLN A 133 6.36 -6.36 9.48
C GLN A 133 5.74 -6.15 8.09
N GLN A 134 5.07 -5.03 7.87
CA GLN A 134 4.50 -4.70 6.57
C GLN A 134 5.54 -4.68 5.44
N LEU A 135 6.77 -4.24 5.75
CA LEU A 135 7.86 -4.17 4.78
C LEU A 135 8.64 -5.49 4.64
N GLN A 136 8.37 -6.47 5.52
CA GLN A 136 9.02 -7.77 5.52
C GLN A 136 8.17 -8.86 4.85
N LEU A 137 6.91 -8.60 4.64
CA LEU A 137 5.94 -9.49 4.01
C LEU A 137 5.70 -9.09 2.56
#